data_e3de60ca8f15931cfd15157e04d5ef13
#
_entry.id   e3de60ca8f15931cfd15157e04d5ef13
#
_cell.length_a   1.000
_cell.length_b   1.000
_cell.length_c   1.000
_cell.angle_alpha   90.00
_cell.angle_beta   90.00
_cell.angle_gamma   90.00
#
_symmetry.space_group_name_H-M   'P 1'
#
loop_
_entity.id
_entity.type
_entity.pdbx_description
1 polymer ?
#
loop_
_entity_poly.entity_id
_entity_poly.type
_entity_poly.pdbx_seq_one_letter_code
_entity_poly.pdbx_strand_id
1 'polypeptide(L)'
;MSTLWSGRFDSEPNAAVFDFGASFRFDRRLFEDDVIGSLAWADALADAGALSAEDAASIRTALTDILAKGQAEPAWVSGADEDVHSFVERQLVERIGDAGRRLHTGRSRNEQVSLDLRLFLRRRTLALQKTIRRLIAAFATLAGRCGESRMPAYTHLRRAQPVLIAHFLLAHAAALRRDHARFGGAASEADALPLGSGAVAGTNYAINTAALASRLGFSRVVTNSIDASADRDFVSAFLHACAMTMVHLSRFAEDMVIFSGEEYGFFELSDAASTGSSMMPQKKNPDPLELVRGKTGRAIGHLAGWLATMKGLPSGYNKDLQEDKEAVFDAEATVSGSLDAVAVVIEGLSVNTDRAERAAAGLLLATDVADYLVGKGVPFRRSHELVGAMTRRLLAEGRDFESLPLAEWRGYSELFDADVIDRVTTRASVEARRTPQSTHPGAVQAALKELGDWLREEESGHIGP
;
A
#
# COMPACT_ATOMS: atom_id res chain seq x y z
N MET A 1 -20.60 37.32 2.09
CA MET A 1 -20.05 36.37 1.08
C MET A 1 -21.26 35.83 0.28
N SER A 2 -21.36 36.11 -1.03
CA SER A 2 -22.44 35.53 -1.83
C SER A 2 -22.14 34.05 -2.06
N THR A 3 -22.88 33.17 -1.45
CA THR A 3 -22.83 31.75 -1.75
C THR A 3 -23.45 31.46 -3.11
N LEU A 4 -22.95 30.51 -3.86
CA LEU A 4 -23.43 30.14 -5.21
C LEU A 4 -24.91 29.73 -5.24
N TRP A 5 -25.52 29.42 -4.08
CA TRP A 5 -26.88 28.93 -3.91
C TRP A 5 -27.81 29.92 -3.16
N SER A 6 -27.43 31.20 -3.05
CA SER A 6 -28.12 32.19 -2.23
C SER A 6 -29.46 32.66 -2.78
N GLY A 7 -29.85 32.36 -4.02
CA GLY A 7 -31.04 32.93 -4.69
C GLY A 7 -32.40 32.61 -4.06
N ARG A 8 -32.50 31.62 -3.16
CA ARG A 8 -33.75 31.26 -2.46
C ARG A 8 -33.82 31.79 -1.02
N PHE A 9 -32.67 32.21 -0.46
CA PHE A 9 -32.55 32.51 0.97
C PHE A 9 -32.55 34.02 1.21
N ASP A 10 -33.31 34.47 2.19
CA ASP A 10 -33.41 35.88 2.59
C ASP A 10 -32.35 36.32 3.59
N SER A 11 -31.52 35.37 4.07
CA SER A 11 -30.44 35.65 5.04
C SER A 11 -29.18 34.92 4.66
N GLU A 12 -28.03 35.48 5.07
CA GLU A 12 -26.73 34.76 4.97
C GLU A 12 -26.67 33.57 5.91
N PRO A 13 -25.90 32.51 5.55
CA PRO A 13 -25.65 31.38 6.43
C PRO A 13 -25.02 31.82 7.75
N ASN A 14 -25.40 31.14 8.84
CA ASN A 14 -24.69 31.33 10.10
C ASN A 14 -23.22 30.89 9.93
N ALA A 15 -22.29 31.71 10.39
CA ALA A 15 -20.84 31.46 10.21
C ALA A 15 -20.39 30.10 10.75
N ALA A 16 -20.88 29.68 11.93
CA ALA A 16 -20.50 28.38 12.51
C ALA A 16 -21.04 27.20 11.69
N VAL A 17 -22.21 27.32 11.08
CA VAL A 17 -22.81 26.30 10.18
C VAL A 17 -22.01 26.24 8.86
N PHE A 18 -21.61 27.40 8.34
CA PHE A 18 -20.79 27.48 7.15
C PHE A 18 -19.42 26.83 7.39
N ASP A 19 -18.73 27.18 8.47
CA ASP A 19 -17.43 26.64 8.83
C ASP A 19 -17.48 25.12 9.10
N PHE A 20 -18.58 24.64 9.69
CA PHE A 20 -18.80 23.21 9.91
C PHE A 20 -18.96 22.44 8.59
N GLY A 21 -19.60 23.04 7.59
CA GLY A 21 -19.80 22.42 6.27
C GLY A 21 -18.64 22.62 5.29
N ALA A 22 -17.74 23.58 5.54
CA ALA A 22 -16.65 23.91 4.62
C ALA A 22 -15.57 22.84 4.59
N SER A 23 -15.12 22.50 3.38
CA SER A 23 -14.12 21.45 3.12
C SER A 23 -12.81 21.96 2.54
N PHE A 24 -12.72 23.23 2.15
CA PHE A 24 -11.56 23.76 1.43
C PHE A 24 -10.23 23.53 2.15
N ARG A 25 -10.22 23.52 3.48
CA ARG A 25 -9.02 23.25 4.29
C ARG A 25 -8.32 21.92 3.94
N PHE A 26 -9.06 20.91 3.48
CA PHE A 26 -8.53 19.61 3.09
C PHE A 26 -8.74 19.29 1.61
N ASP A 27 -9.87 19.66 0.97
CA ASP A 27 -10.18 19.28 -0.41
C ASP A 27 -9.42 20.10 -1.46
N ARG A 28 -8.72 21.18 -1.07
CA ARG A 28 -7.76 21.87 -1.94
C ARG A 28 -6.71 20.94 -2.58
N ARG A 29 -6.54 19.73 -2.06
CA ARG A 29 -5.72 18.66 -2.67
C ARG A 29 -6.28 18.15 -4.00
N LEU A 30 -7.56 18.41 -4.28
CA LEU A 30 -8.23 18.08 -5.55
C LEU A 30 -8.13 19.21 -6.58
N PHE A 31 -7.42 20.29 -6.29
CA PHE A 31 -7.37 21.48 -7.16
C PHE A 31 -7.01 21.16 -8.62
N GLU A 32 -5.99 20.35 -8.84
CA GLU A 32 -5.59 19.97 -10.21
C GLU A 32 -6.68 19.12 -10.87
N ASP A 33 -7.27 18.18 -10.14
CA ASP A 33 -8.29 17.27 -10.63
C ASP A 33 -9.57 18.06 -11.00
N ASP A 34 -9.96 19.04 -10.19
CA ASP A 34 -11.11 19.93 -10.48
C ASP A 34 -10.90 20.80 -11.73
N VAL A 35 -9.70 21.37 -11.88
CA VAL A 35 -9.41 22.21 -13.06
C VAL A 35 -9.35 21.35 -14.34
N ILE A 36 -8.76 20.15 -14.28
CA ILE A 36 -8.72 19.21 -15.42
C ILE A 36 -10.14 18.76 -15.79
N GLY A 37 -10.95 18.39 -14.81
CA GLY A 37 -12.36 18.06 -15.02
C GLY A 37 -13.18 19.21 -15.61
N SER A 38 -12.93 20.43 -15.15
CA SER A 38 -13.59 21.66 -15.63
C SER A 38 -13.18 22.03 -17.06
N LEU A 39 -11.90 21.84 -17.44
CA LEU A 39 -11.44 22.01 -18.82
C LEU A 39 -12.18 21.03 -19.77
N ALA A 40 -12.23 19.76 -19.40
CA ALA A 40 -12.90 18.76 -20.21
C ALA A 40 -14.41 18.99 -20.32
N TRP A 41 -15.04 19.49 -19.24
CA TRP A 41 -16.46 19.84 -19.24
C TRP A 41 -16.75 21.06 -20.14
N ALA A 42 -15.93 22.10 -20.12
CA ALA A 42 -16.06 23.27 -21.01
C ALA A 42 -16.02 22.85 -22.48
N ASP A 43 -15.09 21.95 -22.85
CA ASP A 43 -15.03 21.40 -24.20
C ASP A 43 -16.28 20.60 -24.57
N ALA A 44 -16.78 19.76 -23.66
CA ALA A 44 -17.99 18.97 -23.87
C ALA A 44 -19.25 19.87 -24.06
N LEU A 45 -19.34 20.98 -23.32
CA LEU A 45 -20.39 21.97 -23.48
C LEU A 45 -20.33 22.68 -24.84
N ALA A 46 -19.12 23.02 -25.32
CA ALA A 46 -18.93 23.61 -26.64
C ALA A 46 -19.32 22.63 -27.75
N ASP A 47 -18.87 21.36 -27.64
CA ASP A 47 -19.23 20.28 -28.57
C ASP A 47 -20.76 20.04 -28.63
N ALA A 48 -21.45 20.21 -27.49
CA ALA A 48 -22.91 20.12 -27.39
C ALA A 48 -23.68 21.40 -27.83
N GLY A 49 -22.94 22.45 -28.21
CA GLY A 49 -23.54 23.75 -28.57
C GLY A 49 -24.11 24.54 -27.40
N ALA A 50 -23.80 24.17 -26.15
CA ALA A 50 -24.25 24.83 -24.94
C ALA A 50 -23.38 26.05 -24.54
N LEU A 51 -22.15 26.12 -25.07
CA LEU A 51 -21.24 27.26 -24.99
C LEU A 51 -20.89 27.74 -26.39
N SER A 52 -20.72 29.07 -26.55
CA SER A 52 -20.16 29.62 -27.76
C SER A 52 -18.66 29.23 -27.88
N ALA A 53 -18.13 29.23 -29.09
CA ALA A 53 -16.69 28.98 -29.30
C ALA A 53 -15.79 30.02 -28.60
N GLU A 54 -16.27 31.28 -28.52
CA GLU A 54 -15.57 32.37 -27.85
C GLU A 54 -15.53 32.16 -26.32
N ASP A 55 -16.68 31.84 -25.68
CA ASP A 55 -16.74 31.55 -24.26
C ASP A 55 -15.87 30.33 -23.89
N ALA A 56 -15.96 29.25 -24.69
CA ALA A 56 -15.18 28.04 -24.45
C ALA A 56 -13.66 28.31 -24.55
N ALA A 57 -13.22 29.10 -25.53
CA ALA A 57 -11.82 29.50 -25.67
C ALA A 57 -11.36 30.35 -24.46
N SER A 58 -12.18 31.31 -24.03
CA SER A 58 -11.90 32.17 -22.88
C SER A 58 -11.79 31.35 -21.58
N ILE A 59 -12.75 30.45 -21.33
CA ILE A 59 -12.74 29.52 -20.16
C ILE A 59 -11.50 28.65 -20.19
N ARG A 60 -11.16 28.06 -21.34
CA ARG A 60 -9.98 27.19 -21.47
C ARG A 60 -8.68 27.92 -21.13
N THR A 61 -8.49 29.11 -21.69
CA THR A 61 -7.31 29.93 -21.42
C THR A 61 -7.21 30.27 -19.93
N ALA A 62 -8.30 30.76 -19.32
CA ALA A 62 -8.30 31.15 -17.92
C ALA A 62 -8.09 29.95 -16.96
N LEU A 63 -8.71 28.79 -17.24
CA LEU A 63 -8.47 27.58 -16.43
C LEU A 63 -7.05 27.05 -16.57
N THR A 64 -6.44 27.14 -17.76
CA THR A 64 -5.03 26.76 -17.97
C THR A 64 -4.10 27.65 -17.16
N ASP A 65 -4.34 28.96 -17.13
CA ASP A 65 -3.58 29.92 -16.32
C ASP A 65 -3.78 29.68 -14.81
N ILE A 66 -5.00 29.34 -14.38
CA ILE A 66 -5.32 28.97 -13.00
C ILE A 66 -4.54 27.72 -12.58
N LEU A 67 -4.53 26.69 -13.43
CA LEU A 67 -3.78 25.45 -13.19
C LEU A 67 -2.28 25.73 -13.06
N ALA A 68 -1.70 26.43 -14.03
CA ALA A 68 -0.29 26.76 -14.04
C ALA A 68 0.11 27.56 -12.79
N LYS A 69 -0.71 28.53 -12.38
CA LYS A 69 -0.47 29.29 -11.16
C LYS A 69 -0.51 28.43 -9.89
N GLY A 70 -1.53 27.58 -9.74
CA GLY A 70 -1.66 26.70 -8.56
C GLY A 70 -0.53 25.68 -8.48
N GLN A 71 -0.03 25.18 -9.61
CA GLN A 71 1.12 24.28 -9.67
C GLN A 71 2.43 24.97 -9.30
N ALA A 72 2.64 26.20 -9.79
CA ALA A 72 3.83 26.99 -9.49
C ALA A 72 3.85 27.50 -8.04
N GLU A 73 2.70 27.85 -7.50
CA GLU A 73 2.51 28.46 -6.19
C GLU A 73 1.44 27.71 -5.36
N PRO A 74 1.70 26.50 -4.84
CA PRO A 74 0.67 25.71 -4.15
C PRO A 74 0.01 26.43 -2.95
N ALA A 75 0.73 27.32 -2.28
CA ALA A 75 0.20 28.15 -1.19
C ALA A 75 -0.88 29.15 -1.64
N TRP A 76 -0.94 29.48 -2.93
CA TRP A 76 -1.96 30.34 -3.51
C TRP A 76 -3.35 29.68 -3.49
N VAL A 77 -3.41 28.34 -3.54
CA VAL A 77 -4.66 27.58 -3.42
C VAL A 77 -5.11 27.63 -1.96
N SER A 78 -5.65 28.78 -1.56
CA SER A 78 -6.06 29.10 -0.19
C SER A 78 -7.13 30.19 -0.19
N GLY A 79 -7.92 30.28 0.87
CA GLY A 79 -8.99 31.28 1.01
C GLY A 79 -10.05 30.87 1.99
N ALA A 80 -11.15 31.64 1.99
CA ALA A 80 -12.34 31.41 2.81
C ALA A 80 -13.49 30.81 1.98
N ASP A 81 -13.18 30.12 0.89
CA ASP A 81 -14.17 29.45 0.04
C ASP A 81 -14.74 28.21 0.75
N GLU A 82 -15.96 27.81 0.41
CA GLU A 82 -16.59 26.61 0.98
C GLU A 82 -15.82 25.34 0.64
N ASP A 83 -15.42 25.21 -0.62
CA ASP A 83 -14.70 24.06 -1.17
C ASP A 83 -13.75 24.46 -2.31
N VAL A 84 -12.94 23.51 -2.80
CA VAL A 84 -12.01 23.74 -3.92
C VAL A 84 -12.75 24.18 -5.20
N HIS A 85 -13.92 23.67 -5.43
CA HIS A 85 -14.74 23.97 -6.61
C HIS A 85 -15.18 25.43 -6.60
N SER A 86 -15.62 25.94 -5.45
CA SER A 86 -15.99 27.35 -5.25
C SER A 86 -14.78 28.27 -5.43
N PHE A 87 -13.59 27.84 -4.98
CA PHE A 87 -12.35 28.55 -5.21
C PHE A 87 -12.02 28.66 -6.71
N VAL A 88 -12.06 27.56 -7.45
CA VAL A 88 -11.77 27.52 -8.89
C VAL A 88 -12.79 28.37 -9.67
N GLU A 89 -14.07 28.23 -9.37
CA GLU A 89 -15.13 29.02 -10.00
C GLU A 89 -14.98 30.52 -9.71
N ARG A 90 -14.70 30.93 -8.47
CA ARG A 90 -14.43 32.33 -8.13
C ARG A 90 -13.21 32.85 -8.90
N GLN A 91 -12.10 32.10 -8.93
CA GLN A 91 -10.92 32.48 -9.67
C GLN A 91 -11.17 32.64 -11.17
N LEU A 92 -12.05 31.81 -11.73
CA LEU A 92 -12.44 31.90 -13.13
C LEU A 92 -13.31 33.13 -13.38
N VAL A 93 -14.33 33.37 -12.56
CA VAL A 93 -15.25 34.53 -12.68
C VAL A 93 -14.51 35.85 -12.48
N GLU A 94 -13.57 35.94 -11.55
CA GLU A 94 -12.72 37.11 -11.35
C GLU A 94 -11.91 37.49 -12.60
N ARG A 95 -11.52 36.51 -13.44
CA ARG A 95 -10.72 36.72 -14.65
C ARG A 95 -11.56 37.04 -15.89
N ILE A 96 -12.67 36.34 -16.08
CA ILE A 96 -13.43 36.40 -17.34
C ILE A 96 -14.93 36.72 -17.17
N GLY A 97 -15.35 37.10 -15.96
CA GLY A 97 -16.73 37.59 -15.70
C GLY A 97 -17.81 36.56 -16.03
N ASP A 98 -18.82 36.99 -16.80
CA ASP A 98 -20.02 36.15 -17.09
C ASP A 98 -19.71 34.91 -17.92
N ALA A 99 -18.65 34.90 -18.74
CA ALA A 99 -18.20 33.72 -19.45
C ALA A 99 -17.83 32.60 -18.46
N GLY A 100 -17.14 32.95 -17.36
CA GLY A 100 -16.80 32.02 -16.29
C GLY A 100 -18.00 31.37 -15.60
N ARG A 101 -19.09 32.15 -15.40
CA ARG A 101 -20.32 31.67 -14.79
C ARG A 101 -21.06 30.60 -15.63
N ARG A 102 -20.78 30.53 -16.93
CA ARG A 102 -21.36 29.53 -17.85
C ARG A 102 -20.75 28.16 -17.75
N LEU A 103 -19.57 28.03 -17.14
CA LEU A 103 -18.89 26.75 -16.97
C LEU A 103 -19.76 25.72 -16.23
N HIS A 104 -20.58 26.15 -15.26
CA HIS A 104 -21.42 25.27 -14.45
C HIS A 104 -22.70 24.80 -15.16
N THR A 105 -22.94 25.23 -16.42
CA THR A 105 -24.10 24.83 -17.20
C THR A 105 -24.23 23.30 -17.28
N GLY A 106 -25.40 22.78 -16.87
CA GLY A 106 -25.73 21.35 -16.97
C GLY A 106 -24.92 20.40 -16.06
N ARG A 107 -23.99 20.89 -15.25
CA ARG A 107 -23.20 20.11 -14.31
C ARG A 107 -23.70 20.30 -12.88
N SER A 108 -23.76 19.22 -12.11
CA SER A 108 -24.00 19.27 -10.68
C SER A 108 -22.70 19.17 -9.88
N ARG A 109 -22.64 19.84 -8.74
CA ARG A 109 -21.57 19.66 -7.75
C ARG A 109 -21.42 18.20 -7.31
N ASN A 110 -22.54 17.45 -7.25
CA ASN A 110 -22.55 16.06 -6.80
C ASN A 110 -21.72 15.14 -7.70
N GLU A 111 -21.83 15.28 -9.03
CA GLU A 111 -21.01 14.50 -9.98
C GLU A 111 -19.58 15.05 -10.11
N GLN A 112 -19.39 16.37 -9.96
CA GLN A 112 -18.06 17.01 -9.99
C GLN A 112 -17.18 16.51 -8.83
N VAL A 113 -17.68 16.48 -7.60
CA VAL A 113 -16.97 15.95 -6.44
C VAL A 113 -16.56 14.49 -6.63
N SER A 114 -17.47 13.67 -7.21
CA SER A 114 -17.17 12.28 -7.53
C SER A 114 -16.07 12.14 -8.58
N LEU A 115 -16.11 12.97 -9.64
CA LEU A 115 -15.10 13.01 -10.69
C LEU A 115 -13.70 13.28 -10.10
N ASP A 116 -13.58 14.36 -9.34
CA ASP A 116 -12.29 14.83 -8.85
C ASP A 116 -11.65 13.81 -7.92
N LEU A 117 -12.44 13.19 -7.06
CA LEU A 117 -11.94 12.14 -6.19
C LEU A 117 -11.50 10.87 -6.98
N ARG A 118 -12.22 10.52 -8.06
CA ARG A 118 -11.83 9.42 -8.96
C ARG A 118 -10.52 9.73 -9.69
N LEU A 119 -10.36 10.93 -10.22
CA LEU A 119 -9.11 11.37 -10.86
C LEU A 119 -7.95 11.35 -9.87
N PHE A 120 -8.16 11.90 -8.68
CA PHE A 120 -7.18 11.87 -7.60
C PHE A 120 -6.75 10.43 -7.26
N LEU A 121 -7.70 9.54 -7.01
CA LEU A 121 -7.40 8.16 -6.63
C LEU A 121 -6.68 7.39 -7.73
N ARG A 122 -7.07 7.54 -8.99
CA ARG A 122 -6.37 6.94 -10.14
C ARG A 122 -4.89 7.37 -10.15
N ARG A 123 -4.63 8.66 -10.01
CA ARG A 123 -3.27 9.23 -9.98
C ARG A 123 -2.48 8.74 -8.76
N ARG A 124 -3.10 8.71 -7.58
CA ARG A 124 -2.41 8.32 -6.33
C ARG A 124 -2.18 6.81 -6.23
N THR A 125 -3.08 5.98 -6.73
CA THR A 125 -2.87 4.53 -6.80
C THR A 125 -1.67 4.17 -7.68
N LEU A 126 -1.51 4.81 -8.83
CA LEU A 126 -0.33 4.63 -9.69
C LEU A 126 0.97 5.03 -8.98
N ALA A 127 0.97 6.15 -8.25
CA ALA A 127 2.13 6.58 -7.47
C ALA A 127 2.46 5.58 -6.35
N LEU A 128 1.46 5.09 -5.61
CA LEU A 128 1.66 4.08 -4.57
C LEU A 128 2.16 2.75 -5.14
N GLN A 129 1.63 2.29 -6.26
CA GLN A 129 2.13 1.10 -6.95
C GLN A 129 3.61 1.25 -7.33
N LYS A 130 4.01 2.42 -7.83
CA LYS A 130 5.43 2.70 -8.13
C LYS A 130 6.30 2.64 -6.87
N THR A 131 5.85 3.21 -5.75
CA THR A 131 6.58 3.15 -4.48
C THR A 131 6.66 1.72 -3.94
N ILE A 132 5.59 0.94 -4.04
CA ILE A 132 5.58 -0.49 -3.66
C ILE A 132 6.58 -1.28 -4.52
N ARG A 133 6.64 -1.06 -5.84
CA ARG A 133 7.63 -1.73 -6.72
C ARG A 133 9.06 -1.39 -6.30
N ARG A 134 9.34 -0.10 -5.97
CA ARG A 134 10.67 0.29 -5.47
C ARG A 134 11.02 -0.46 -4.18
N LEU A 135 10.08 -0.57 -3.25
CA LEU A 135 10.30 -1.31 -2.01
C LEU A 135 10.52 -2.82 -2.26
N ILE A 136 9.74 -3.43 -3.15
CA ILE A 136 9.94 -4.83 -3.56
C ILE A 136 11.34 -5.04 -4.17
N ALA A 137 11.81 -4.11 -5.01
CA ALA A 137 13.15 -4.16 -5.59
C ALA A 137 14.24 -4.06 -4.52
N ALA A 138 14.04 -3.24 -3.48
CA ALA A 138 14.96 -3.16 -2.34
C ALA A 138 15.02 -4.49 -1.57
N PHE A 139 13.89 -5.14 -1.30
CA PHE A 139 13.85 -6.48 -0.71
C PHE A 139 14.58 -7.52 -1.57
N ALA A 140 14.35 -7.52 -2.90
CA ALA A 140 15.01 -8.44 -3.83
C ALA A 140 16.54 -8.22 -3.84
N THR A 141 16.98 -6.97 -3.82
CA THR A 141 18.40 -6.60 -3.77
C THR A 141 19.05 -7.10 -2.48
N LEU A 142 18.42 -6.85 -1.32
CA LEU A 142 18.92 -7.34 -0.03
C LEU A 142 18.93 -8.87 0.01
N ALA A 143 17.88 -9.54 -0.45
CA ALA A 143 17.80 -10.99 -0.52
C ALA A 143 18.93 -11.58 -1.40
N GLY A 144 19.22 -10.96 -2.56
CA GLY A 144 20.32 -11.36 -3.42
C GLY A 144 21.69 -11.24 -2.73
N ARG A 145 21.92 -10.16 -1.94
CA ARG A 145 23.16 -9.97 -1.18
C ARG A 145 23.35 -11.00 -0.04
N CYS A 146 22.24 -11.51 0.52
CA CYS A 146 22.31 -12.52 1.59
C CYS A 146 22.78 -13.90 1.08
N GLY A 147 22.69 -14.17 -0.22
CA GLY A 147 23.11 -15.44 -0.81
C GLY A 147 22.44 -16.64 -0.13
N GLU A 148 23.26 -17.60 0.31
CA GLU A 148 22.82 -18.81 1.01
C GLU A 148 22.89 -18.71 2.55
N SER A 149 23.08 -17.51 3.11
CA SER A 149 23.08 -17.31 4.56
C SER A 149 21.77 -17.70 5.19
N ARG A 150 21.83 -18.35 6.33
CA ARG A 150 20.71 -18.98 7.01
C ARG A 150 20.35 -18.27 8.29
N MET A 151 19.08 -18.39 8.68
CA MET A 151 18.55 -17.95 9.95
C MET A 151 17.52 -18.96 10.46
N PRO A 152 17.15 -18.96 11.74
CA PRO A 152 16.00 -19.75 12.18
C PRO A 152 14.71 -19.08 11.73
N ALA A 153 13.78 -19.83 11.13
CA ALA A 153 12.39 -19.44 11.04
C ALA A 153 11.71 -19.59 12.41
N TYR A 154 10.64 -18.85 12.63
CA TYR A 154 9.90 -18.84 13.89
C TYR A 154 8.44 -19.20 13.67
N THR A 155 7.90 -20.02 14.56
CA THR A 155 6.48 -20.20 14.78
C THR A 155 6.21 -20.06 16.27
N HIS A 156 5.14 -19.37 16.67
CA HIS A 156 4.84 -19.10 18.09
C HIS A 156 5.99 -18.39 18.85
N LEU A 157 6.78 -17.57 18.15
CA LEU A 157 8.03 -16.97 18.67
C LEU A 157 9.04 -18.00 19.21
N ARG A 158 8.98 -19.24 18.70
CA ARG A 158 9.98 -20.29 18.98
C ARG A 158 10.72 -20.61 17.69
N ARG A 159 12.02 -20.85 17.80
CA ARG A 159 12.83 -21.31 16.68
C ARG A 159 12.26 -22.61 16.14
N ALA A 160 12.02 -22.68 14.84
CA ALA A 160 11.36 -23.82 14.20
C ALA A 160 12.34 -24.61 13.32
N GLN A 161 12.74 -24.05 12.18
CA GLN A 161 13.58 -24.70 11.19
C GLN A 161 14.57 -23.70 10.57
N PRO A 162 15.74 -24.17 10.07
CA PRO A 162 16.63 -23.33 9.29
C PRO A 162 15.97 -22.91 7.97
N VAL A 163 16.11 -21.64 7.61
CA VAL A 163 15.71 -21.09 6.32
C VAL A 163 16.77 -20.14 5.79
N LEU A 164 16.80 -19.90 4.48
CA LEU A 164 17.63 -18.84 3.92
C LEU A 164 17.07 -17.47 4.35
N ILE A 165 17.96 -16.54 4.69
CA ILE A 165 17.57 -15.14 4.98
C ILE A 165 16.86 -14.54 3.75
N ALA A 166 17.34 -14.85 2.54
CA ALA A 166 16.69 -14.45 1.30
C ALA A 166 15.23 -14.94 1.21
N HIS A 167 14.94 -16.17 1.65
CA HIS A 167 13.60 -16.73 1.68
C HIS A 167 12.67 -15.93 2.63
N PHE A 168 13.16 -15.57 3.81
CA PHE A 168 12.44 -14.73 4.77
C PHE A 168 12.11 -13.35 4.18
N LEU A 169 13.07 -12.68 3.54
CA LEU A 169 12.87 -11.37 2.91
C LEU A 169 11.87 -11.43 1.75
N LEU A 170 11.93 -12.48 0.93
CA LEU A 170 10.99 -12.69 -0.18
C LEU A 170 9.54 -12.93 0.29
N ALA A 171 9.31 -13.41 1.49
CA ALA A 171 7.96 -13.53 2.05
C ALA A 171 7.28 -12.15 2.21
N HIS A 172 8.02 -11.12 2.62
CA HIS A 172 7.53 -9.74 2.70
C HIS A 172 7.33 -9.13 1.31
N ALA A 173 8.26 -9.36 0.38
CA ALA A 173 8.09 -8.94 -1.02
C ALA A 173 6.83 -9.54 -1.66
N ALA A 174 6.53 -10.81 -1.39
CA ALA A 174 5.31 -11.46 -1.87
C ALA A 174 4.02 -10.84 -1.29
N ALA A 175 4.04 -10.40 -0.04
CA ALA A 175 2.92 -9.66 0.55
C ALA A 175 2.69 -8.31 -0.16
N LEU A 176 3.76 -7.55 -0.39
CA LEU A 176 3.71 -6.26 -1.09
C LEU A 176 3.28 -6.40 -2.55
N ARG A 177 3.65 -7.50 -3.25
CA ARG A 177 3.15 -7.79 -4.60
C ARG A 177 1.62 -7.93 -4.64
N ARG A 178 1.03 -8.55 -3.60
CA ARG A 178 -0.43 -8.61 -3.46
C ARG A 178 -1.04 -7.23 -3.16
N ASP A 179 -0.33 -6.36 -2.44
CA ASP A 179 -0.79 -4.99 -2.18
C ASP A 179 -0.75 -4.14 -3.45
N HIS A 180 0.30 -4.28 -4.27
CA HIS A 180 0.36 -3.67 -5.60
C HIS A 180 -0.88 -4.01 -6.44
N ALA A 181 -1.27 -5.29 -6.48
CA ALA A 181 -2.46 -5.73 -7.20
C ALA A 181 -3.76 -5.15 -6.60
N ARG A 182 -3.87 -4.99 -5.27
CA ARG A 182 -5.02 -4.35 -4.61
C ARG A 182 -5.19 -2.90 -5.04
N PHE A 183 -4.11 -2.14 -5.11
CA PHE A 183 -4.17 -0.77 -5.63
C PHE A 183 -4.58 -0.74 -7.11
N GLY A 184 -4.13 -1.68 -7.94
CA GLY A 184 -4.63 -1.84 -9.31
C GLY A 184 -6.14 -2.08 -9.36
N GLY A 185 -6.68 -2.92 -8.49
CA GLY A 185 -8.13 -3.12 -8.33
C GLY A 185 -8.86 -1.83 -7.94
N ALA A 186 -8.35 -1.08 -6.97
CA ALA A 186 -8.94 0.20 -6.56
C ALA A 186 -8.91 1.23 -7.69
N ALA A 187 -7.83 1.29 -8.47
CA ALA A 187 -7.74 2.13 -9.66
C ALA A 187 -8.80 1.76 -10.70
N SER A 188 -9.03 0.46 -10.93
CA SER A 188 -10.06 -0.04 -11.86
C SER A 188 -11.48 0.31 -11.40
N GLU A 189 -11.77 0.28 -10.11
CA GLU A 189 -13.07 0.72 -9.58
C GLU A 189 -13.28 2.23 -9.74
N ALA A 190 -12.24 3.03 -9.56
CA ALA A 190 -12.29 4.48 -9.79
C ALA A 190 -12.39 4.84 -11.28
N ASP A 191 -12.11 3.93 -12.21
CA ASP A 191 -12.00 4.17 -13.65
C ASP A 191 -13.37 4.17 -14.35
N ALA A 192 -14.27 5.05 -13.90
CA ALA A 192 -15.61 5.26 -14.50
C ALA A 192 -15.98 6.75 -14.42
N LEU A 193 -16.33 7.36 -15.57
CA LEU A 193 -16.73 8.75 -15.66
C LEU A 193 -18.13 8.96 -15.04
N PRO A 194 -18.29 9.84 -14.04
CA PRO A 194 -19.61 10.19 -13.49
C PRO A 194 -20.28 11.36 -14.19
N LEU A 195 -19.53 12.22 -14.92
CA LEU A 195 -20.09 13.43 -15.56
C LEU A 195 -21.13 13.10 -16.62
N GLY A 196 -22.18 13.92 -16.67
CA GLY A 196 -23.40 13.71 -17.46
C GLY A 196 -24.55 13.17 -16.62
N SER A 197 -24.29 12.82 -15.35
CA SER A 197 -25.31 12.35 -14.41
C SER A 197 -26.12 13.49 -13.78
N GLY A 198 -25.63 14.73 -13.86
CA GLY A 198 -26.22 15.86 -13.18
C GLY A 198 -26.29 15.64 -11.67
N ALA A 199 -27.34 16.11 -11.01
CA ALA A 199 -27.55 15.84 -9.59
C ALA A 199 -27.91 14.37 -9.33
N VAL A 200 -28.88 13.82 -10.09
CA VAL A 200 -29.36 12.42 -10.00
C VAL A 200 -30.11 11.95 -11.26
N ALA A 201 -30.45 12.84 -12.20
CA ALA A 201 -31.36 12.53 -13.30
C ALA A 201 -30.76 12.74 -14.71
N GLY A 202 -29.49 13.00 -14.79
CA GLY A 202 -28.81 13.38 -16.02
C GLY A 202 -28.85 14.88 -16.29
N THR A 203 -28.51 15.30 -17.50
CA THR A 203 -28.50 16.69 -17.96
C THR A 203 -29.37 16.85 -19.23
N ASN A 204 -29.91 18.05 -19.43
CA ASN A 204 -30.70 18.37 -20.63
C ASN A 204 -29.84 18.69 -21.86
N TYR A 205 -28.52 18.73 -21.70
CA TYR A 205 -27.58 19.02 -22.78
C TYR A 205 -27.09 17.74 -23.43
N ALA A 206 -26.90 17.75 -24.74
CA ALA A 206 -26.49 16.58 -25.53
C ALA A 206 -24.97 16.29 -25.37
N ILE A 207 -24.54 16.08 -24.14
CA ILE A 207 -23.14 15.78 -23.83
C ILE A 207 -22.77 14.39 -24.34
N ASN A 208 -21.70 14.31 -25.14
CA ASN A 208 -21.10 13.03 -25.53
C ASN A 208 -20.21 12.51 -24.39
N THR A 209 -20.81 11.74 -23.47
CA THR A 209 -20.11 11.21 -22.30
C THR A 209 -19.02 10.21 -22.65
N ALA A 210 -19.11 9.49 -23.78
CA ALA A 210 -18.04 8.60 -24.24
C ALA A 210 -16.80 9.38 -24.69
N ALA A 211 -16.98 10.48 -25.45
CA ALA A 211 -15.88 11.36 -25.82
C ALA A 211 -15.26 12.05 -24.61
N LEU A 212 -16.10 12.46 -23.65
CA LEU A 212 -15.65 13.06 -22.39
C LEU A 212 -14.86 12.07 -21.53
N ALA A 213 -15.31 10.81 -21.44
CA ALA A 213 -14.56 9.74 -20.77
C ALA A 213 -13.18 9.54 -21.40
N SER A 214 -13.12 9.43 -22.71
CA SER A 214 -11.85 9.30 -23.45
C SER A 214 -10.91 10.49 -23.19
N ARG A 215 -11.44 11.73 -23.18
CA ARG A 215 -10.67 12.95 -22.93
C ARG A 215 -10.06 12.97 -21.53
N LEU A 216 -10.76 12.44 -20.53
CA LEU A 216 -10.28 12.32 -19.14
C LEU A 216 -9.57 10.99 -18.85
N GLY A 217 -9.38 10.14 -19.86
CA GLY A 217 -8.71 8.85 -19.74
C GLY A 217 -9.49 7.81 -18.95
N PHE A 218 -10.82 7.91 -18.84
CA PHE A 218 -11.66 6.87 -18.26
C PHE A 218 -11.98 5.78 -19.27
N SER A 219 -11.93 4.52 -18.84
CA SER A 219 -12.23 3.37 -19.72
C SER A 219 -13.74 3.17 -19.92
N ARG A 220 -14.58 3.68 -19.03
CA ARG A 220 -16.05 3.51 -19.08
C ARG A 220 -16.79 4.72 -18.53
N VAL A 221 -18.08 4.79 -18.79
CA VAL A 221 -19.03 5.75 -18.23
C VAL A 221 -19.90 5.02 -17.22
N VAL A 222 -20.26 5.66 -16.10
CA VAL A 222 -21.22 5.10 -15.12
C VAL A 222 -22.60 4.96 -15.78
N THR A 223 -23.29 3.85 -15.56
CA THR A 223 -24.51 3.49 -16.28
C THR A 223 -25.80 4.06 -15.69
N ASN A 224 -25.76 4.56 -14.45
CA ASN A 224 -26.93 5.09 -13.76
C ASN A 224 -26.58 6.38 -13.02
N SER A 225 -27.36 7.44 -13.25
CA SER A 225 -27.09 8.78 -12.72
C SER A 225 -27.34 8.93 -11.21
N ILE A 226 -28.22 8.13 -10.62
CA ILE A 226 -28.43 8.12 -9.16
C ILE A 226 -27.21 7.46 -8.48
N ASP A 227 -26.77 6.33 -9.03
CA ASP A 227 -25.60 5.61 -8.57
C ASP A 227 -24.33 6.46 -8.72
N ALA A 228 -24.13 7.09 -9.87
CA ALA A 228 -22.96 7.92 -10.18
C ALA A 228 -22.69 9.02 -9.14
N SER A 229 -23.75 9.62 -8.58
CA SER A 229 -23.63 10.68 -7.58
C SER A 229 -23.37 10.17 -6.16
N ALA A 230 -23.77 8.93 -5.87
CA ALA A 230 -23.68 8.29 -4.54
C ALA A 230 -22.53 7.31 -4.39
N ASP A 231 -22.13 6.63 -5.48
CA ASP A 231 -21.10 5.58 -5.44
C ASP A 231 -19.78 6.09 -4.87
N ARG A 232 -19.29 5.34 -3.89
CA ARG A 232 -17.96 5.49 -3.28
C ARG A 232 -17.33 4.13 -3.01
N ASP A 233 -17.69 3.08 -3.75
CA ASP A 233 -17.09 1.76 -3.60
C ASP A 233 -15.60 1.82 -3.91
N PHE A 234 -15.21 2.63 -4.89
CA PHE A 234 -13.80 2.91 -5.20
C PHE A 234 -13.01 3.54 -4.03
N VAL A 235 -13.67 4.32 -3.16
CA VAL A 235 -13.07 4.83 -1.90
C VAL A 235 -12.86 3.67 -0.92
N SER A 236 -13.85 2.81 -0.77
CA SER A 236 -13.76 1.63 0.10
C SER A 236 -12.65 0.69 -0.35
N ALA A 237 -12.53 0.43 -1.66
CA ALA A 237 -11.46 -0.37 -2.25
C ALA A 237 -10.07 0.24 -2.01
N PHE A 238 -9.94 1.56 -2.16
CA PHE A 238 -8.69 2.27 -1.89
C PHE A 238 -8.29 2.20 -0.42
N LEU A 239 -9.22 2.49 0.50
CA LEU A 239 -8.98 2.42 1.94
C LEU A 239 -8.66 1.00 2.40
N HIS A 240 -9.29 -0.01 1.79
CA HIS A 240 -8.95 -1.42 2.02
C HIS A 240 -7.51 -1.73 1.57
N ALA A 241 -7.11 -1.28 0.38
CA ALA A 241 -5.73 -1.46 -0.09
C ALA A 241 -4.72 -0.78 0.85
N CYS A 242 -5.02 0.44 1.32
CA CYS A 242 -4.21 1.15 2.32
C CYS A 242 -4.10 0.37 3.63
N ALA A 243 -5.21 -0.09 4.19
CA ALA A 243 -5.24 -0.84 5.44
C ALA A 243 -4.45 -2.15 5.35
N MET A 244 -4.61 -2.91 4.25
CA MET A 244 -3.88 -4.16 4.05
C MET A 244 -2.38 -3.95 3.87
N THR A 245 -1.98 -2.92 3.13
CA THR A 245 -0.57 -2.56 2.98
C THR A 245 0.05 -2.21 4.33
N MET A 246 -0.63 -1.39 5.14
CA MET A 246 -0.16 -1.06 6.49
C MET A 246 -0.07 -2.29 7.41
N VAL A 247 -1.01 -3.25 7.32
CA VAL A 247 -0.93 -4.51 8.06
C VAL A 247 0.32 -5.31 7.67
N HIS A 248 0.68 -5.38 6.38
CA HIS A 248 1.88 -6.07 5.93
C HIS A 248 3.16 -5.35 6.37
N LEU A 249 3.19 -4.02 6.26
CA LEU A 249 4.32 -3.21 6.74
C LEU A 249 4.48 -3.31 8.27
N SER A 250 3.37 -3.37 9.02
CA SER A 250 3.38 -3.56 10.48
C SER A 250 3.98 -4.91 10.87
N ARG A 251 3.63 -5.98 10.15
CA ARG A 251 4.20 -7.31 10.41
C ARG A 251 5.70 -7.35 10.11
N PHE A 252 6.12 -6.75 9.01
CA PHE A 252 7.55 -6.59 8.71
C PHE A 252 8.25 -5.76 9.81
N ALA A 253 7.66 -4.66 10.23
CA ALA A 253 8.19 -3.80 11.28
C ALA A 253 8.35 -4.56 12.61
N GLU A 254 7.37 -5.38 12.98
CA GLU A 254 7.43 -6.23 14.17
C GLU A 254 8.60 -7.22 14.11
N ASP A 255 8.74 -7.95 12.98
CA ASP A 255 9.85 -8.87 12.80
C ASP A 255 11.20 -8.15 12.90
N MET A 256 11.33 -6.95 12.30
CA MET A 256 12.57 -6.18 12.35
C MET A 256 12.88 -5.61 13.73
N VAL A 257 11.88 -5.13 14.47
CA VAL A 257 12.05 -4.68 15.88
C VAL A 257 12.58 -5.82 16.74
N ILE A 258 12.00 -7.03 16.59
CA ILE A 258 12.44 -8.22 17.32
C ILE A 258 13.85 -8.65 16.88
N PHE A 259 14.07 -8.80 15.59
CA PHE A 259 15.32 -9.40 15.08
C PHE A 259 16.51 -8.45 15.05
N SER A 260 16.29 -7.14 15.20
CA SER A 260 17.36 -6.16 15.42
C SER A 260 17.68 -5.91 16.91
N GLY A 261 16.82 -6.38 17.83
CA GLY A 261 17.06 -6.29 19.26
C GLY A 261 18.30 -7.09 19.70
N GLU A 262 18.90 -6.71 20.83
CA GLU A 262 20.16 -7.27 21.33
C GLU A 262 20.09 -8.78 21.61
N GLU A 263 18.92 -9.29 21.99
CA GLU A 263 18.69 -10.72 22.26
C GLU A 263 18.79 -11.55 20.99
N TYR A 264 18.33 -11.04 19.82
CA TYR A 264 18.38 -11.71 18.53
C TYR A 264 19.59 -11.24 17.71
N GLY A 265 19.64 -9.95 17.34
CA GLY A 265 20.75 -9.30 16.64
C GLY A 265 21.09 -9.92 15.29
N PHE A 266 20.08 -10.41 14.57
CA PHE A 266 20.25 -10.95 13.21
C PHE A 266 20.37 -9.84 12.18
N PHE A 267 19.75 -8.71 12.46
CA PHE A 267 19.78 -7.52 11.63
C PHE A 267 20.23 -6.31 12.44
N GLU A 268 20.80 -5.33 11.76
CA GLU A 268 21.14 -4.04 12.34
C GLU A 268 20.66 -2.92 11.43
N LEU A 269 19.86 -1.99 11.99
CA LEU A 269 19.41 -0.79 11.31
C LEU A 269 20.58 0.18 11.13
N SER A 270 20.61 0.91 10.02
CA SER A 270 21.55 2.01 9.83
C SER A 270 21.25 3.16 10.80
N ASP A 271 22.23 4.04 11.01
CA ASP A 271 22.04 5.25 11.82
C ASP A 271 20.98 6.17 11.21
N ALA A 272 20.87 6.20 9.87
CA ALA A 272 19.85 6.97 9.16
C ALA A 272 18.41 6.47 9.39
N ALA A 273 18.25 5.21 9.83
CA ALA A 273 16.96 4.56 10.09
C ALA A 273 16.72 4.31 11.60
N SER A 274 17.43 5.02 12.47
CA SER A 274 17.38 4.81 13.93
C SER A 274 17.41 6.14 14.65
N THR A 275 17.03 6.13 15.93
CA THR A 275 17.18 7.28 16.82
C THR A 275 18.00 6.90 18.07
N GLY A 276 18.68 7.88 18.64
CA GLY A 276 19.42 7.70 19.90
C GLY A 276 18.55 7.98 21.12
N SER A 277 19.10 7.70 22.30
CA SER A 277 18.51 8.11 23.57
C SER A 277 19.25 9.33 24.13
N SER A 278 18.52 10.32 24.61
CA SER A 278 19.10 11.49 25.29
C SER A 278 19.76 11.16 26.63
N MET A 279 19.43 10.00 27.21
CA MET A 279 19.92 9.55 28.52
C MET A 279 20.90 8.38 28.42
N MET A 280 20.70 7.49 27.47
CA MET A 280 21.45 6.23 27.34
C MET A 280 22.28 6.24 26.03
N PRO A 281 23.58 6.59 26.09
CA PRO A 281 24.40 6.80 24.88
C PRO A 281 24.56 5.57 23.99
N GLN A 282 24.41 4.37 24.54
CA GLN A 282 24.54 3.10 23.81
C GLN A 282 23.25 2.69 23.08
N LYS A 283 22.11 3.34 23.36
CA LYS A 283 20.80 2.91 22.88
C LYS A 283 20.51 3.42 21.47
N LYS A 284 20.11 2.50 20.60
CA LYS A 284 19.70 2.74 19.21
C LYS A 284 18.28 2.20 19.03
N ASN A 285 17.32 3.11 18.77
CA ASN A 285 15.90 2.77 18.72
C ASN A 285 15.42 2.60 17.29
N PRO A 286 14.54 1.62 17.00
CA PRO A 286 13.93 1.41 15.71
C PRO A 286 12.64 2.26 15.51
N ASP A 287 12.66 3.54 15.92
CA ASP A 287 11.48 4.42 15.94
C ASP A 287 10.67 4.45 14.63
N PRO A 288 11.28 4.45 13.43
CA PRO A 288 10.51 4.41 12.18
C PRO A 288 9.64 3.15 12.06
N LEU A 289 10.15 2.00 12.49
CA LEU A 289 9.41 0.73 12.48
C LEU A 289 8.28 0.72 13.52
N GLU A 290 8.52 1.26 14.71
CA GLU A 290 7.49 1.40 15.73
C GLU A 290 6.37 2.33 15.28
N LEU A 291 6.70 3.44 14.60
CA LEU A 291 5.71 4.35 14.03
C LEU A 291 4.91 3.71 12.88
N VAL A 292 5.52 2.89 12.03
CA VAL A 292 4.79 2.10 11.02
C VAL A 292 3.76 1.19 11.70
N ARG A 293 4.15 0.47 12.75
CA ARG A 293 3.23 -0.33 13.56
C ARG A 293 2.08 0.51 14.13
N GLY A 294 2.40 1.63 14.77
CA GLY A 294 1.41 2.52 15.38
C GLY A 294 0.43 3.13 14.38
N LYS A 295 0.95 3.62 13.24
CA LYS A 295 0.14 4.24 12.17
C LYS A 295 -0.80 3.27 11.47
N THR A 296 -0.54 1.97 11.54
CA THR A 296 -1.44 0.93 10.98
C THR A 296 -2.84 1.03 11.55
N GLY A 297 -2.97 1.35 12.85
CA GLY A 297 -4.28 1.56 13.48
C GLY A 297 -5.09 2.70 12.86
N ARG A 298 -4.44 3.76 12.38
CA ARG A 298 -5.13 4.86 11.66
C ARG A 298 -5.74 4.39 10.35
N ALA A 299 -4.98 3.67 9.52
CA ALA A 299 -5.47 3.17 8.23
C ALA A 299 -6.65 2.20 8.39
N ILE A 300 -6.60 1.32 9.40
CA ILE A 300 -7.71 0.43 9.74
C ILE A 300 -8.92 1.25 10.24
N GLY A 301 -8.69 2.25 11.09
CA GLY A 301 -9.72 3.14 11.61
C GLY A 301 -10.44 3.92 10.50
N HIS A 302 -9.72 4.43 9.50
CA HIS A 302 -10.30 5.12 8.35
C HIS A 302 -11.21 4.19 7.54
N LEU A 303 -10.79 2.97 7.24
CA LEU A 303 -11.65 2.00 6.54
C LEU A 303 -12.91 1.69 7.34
N ALA A 304 -12.77 1.39 8.63
CA ALA A 304 -13.92 1.05 9.47
C ALA A 304 -14.88 2.22 9.66
N GLY A 305 -14.37 3.43 9.89
CA GLY A 305 -15.16 4.66 10.02
C GLY A 305 -15.90 4.98 8.73
N TRP A 306 -15.22 4.88 7.60
CA TRP A 306 -15.81 5.09 6.28
C TRP A 306 -16.96 4.11 5.98
N LEU A 307 -16.77 2.82 6.19
CA LEU A 307 -17.84 1.83 6.02
C LEU A 307 -19.02 2.09 6.96
N ALA A 308 -18.76 2.57 8.18
CA ALA A 308 -19.81 2.94 9.11
C ALA A 308 -20.60 4.20 8.64
N THR A 309 -19.94 5.15 7.96
CA THR A 309 -20.60 6.29 7.32
C THR A 309 -21.51 5.83 6.19
N MET A 310 -21.02 4.98 5.30
CA MET A 310 -21.75 4.54 4.09
C MET A 310 -22.99 3.68 4.38
N LYS A 311 -22.96 2.83 5.38
CA LYS A 311 -23.94 1.73 5.62
C LYS A 311 -25.41 2.16 5.71
N GLY A 312 -25.72 3.40 5.98
CA GLY A 312 -27.09 3.85 6.26
C GLY A 312 -27.55 5.00 5.39
N LEU A 313 -26.77 5.39 4.37
CA LEU A 313 -27.12 6.50 3.50
C LEU A 313 -28.24 6.12 2.52
N PRO A 314 -29.21 7.00 2.28
CA PRO A 314 -30.19 6.83 1.21
C PRO A 314 -29.55 7.00 -0.17
N SER A 315 -30.26 6.58 -1.21
CA SER A 315 -29.80 6.71 -2.60
C SER A 315 -29.56 8.17 -3.01
N GLY A 316 -28.59 8.38 -3.89
CA GLY A 316 -28.16 9.69 -4.34
C GLY A 316 -27.15 10.34 -3.39
N TYR A 317 -26.74 11.57 -3.71
CA TYR A 317 -25.76 12.30 -2.93
C TYR A 317 -26.32 12.79 -1.59
N ASN A 318 -25.55 12.59 -0.53
CA ASN A 318 -25.78 13.16 0.80
C ASN A 318 -24.50 13.84 1.28
N LYS A 319 -24.60 14.89 2.08
CA LYS A 319 -23.41 15.66 2.56
C LYS A 319 -22.45 14.80 3.40
N ASP A 320 -22.92 13.70 3.99
CA ASP A 320 -22.12 12.67 4.67
C ASP A 320 -20.97 12.15 3.80
N LEU A 321 -21.16 12.09 2.48
CA LEU A 321 -20.11 11.67 1.53
C LEU A 321 -18.89 12.60 1.52
N GLN A 322 -18.95 13.79 2.13
CA GLN A 322 -17.79 14.67 2.29
C GLN A 322 -16.71 14.06 3.17
N GLU A 323 -17.09 13.15 4.10
CA GLU A 323 -16.17 12.43 4.99
C GLU A 323 -15.20 11.47 4.26
N ASP A 324 -15.47 11.17 2.98
CA ASP A 324 -14.58 10.37 2.12
C ASP A 324 -13.16 10.97 2.02
N LYS A 325 -13.05 12.29 1.95
CA LYS A 325 -11.81 13.00 1.63
C LYS A 325 -10.78 12.97 2.75
N GLU A 326 -11.18 13.29 3.98
CA GLU A 326 -10.25 13.27 5.11
C GLU A 326 -9.70 11.86 5.34
N ALA A 327 -10.57 10.83 5.26
CA ALA A 327 -10.17 9.44 5.37
C ALA A 327 -9.17 9.02 4.26
N VAL A 328 -9.48 9.36 3.00
CA VAL A 328 -8.64 9.06 1.84
C VAL A 328 -7.29 9.77 1.93
N PHE A 329 -7.30 11.06 2.21
CA PHE A 329 -6.08 11.87 2.21
C PHE A 329 -5.11 11.48 3.33
N ASP A 330 -5.63 11.17 4.51
CA ASP A 330 -4.79 10.74 5.63
C ASP A 330 -4.28 9.30 5.43
N ALA A 331 -5.11 8.38 4.94
CA ALA A 331 -4.69 7.02 4.64
C ALA A 331 -3.60 7.00 3.56
N GLU A 332 -3.77 7.78 2.48
CA GLU A 332 -2.79 7.91 1.39
C GLU A 332 -1.45 8.43 1.90
N ALA A 333 -1.46 9.53 2.66
CA ALA A 333 -0.24 10.11 3.22
C ALA A 333 0.45 9.16 4.21
N THR A 334 -0.34 8.43 5.02
CA THR A 334 0.16 7.45 5.98
C THR A 334 0.85 6.29 5.28
N VAL A 335 0.23 5.72 4.23
CA VAL A 335 0.82 4.61 3.47
C VAL A 335 2.06 5.07 2.72
N SER A 336 1.99 6.20 2.00
CA SER A 336 3.13 6.73 1.24
C SER A 336 4.34 6.95 2.14
N GLY A 337 4.18 7.66 3.27
CA GLY A 337 5.26 7.91 4.20
C GLY A 337 5.80 6.64 4.88
N SER A 338 4.93 5.65 5.13
CA SER A 338 5.35 4.37 5.70
C SER A 338 6.15 3.52 4.72
N LEU A 339 5.74 3.49 3.44
CA LEU A 339 6.50 2.82 2.37
C LEU A 339 7.89 3.42 2.20
N ASP A 340 7.98 4.76 2.20
CA ASP A 340 9.26 5.46 2.09
C ASP A 340 10.16 5.20 3.30
N ALA A 341 9.63 5.22 4.52
CA ALA A 341 10.38 4.91 5.74
C ALA A 341 10.91 3.48 5.73
N VAL A 342 10.09 2.50 5.35
CA VAL A 342 10.51 1.09 5.25
C VAL A 342 11.55 0.90 4.14
N ALA A 343 11.46 1.64 3.03
CA ALA A 343 12.48 1.60 1.98
C ALA A 343 13.86 2.05 2.51
N VAL A 344 13.92 3.16 3.27
CA VAL A 344 15.15 3.62 3.93
C VAL A 344 15.71 2.57 4.89
N VAL A 345 14.84 1.91 5.67
CA VAL A 345 15.24 0.81 6.56
C VAL A 345 15.88 -0.32 5.77
N ILE A 346 15.22 -0.84 4.73
CA ILE A 346 15.71 -1.98 3.93
C ILE A 346 17.01 -1.65 3.18
N GLU A 347 17.09 -0.47 2.59
CA GLU A 347 18.28 -0.03 1.84
C GLU A 347 19.54 0.05 2.74
N GLY A 348 19.34 0.44 4.01
CA GLY A 348 20.40 0.57 5.00
C GLY A 348 20.59 -0.63 5.95
N LEU A 349 19.80 -1.71 5.78
CA LEU A 349 19.83 -2.85 6.70
C LEU A 349 21.10 -3.69 6.53
N SER A 350 21.78 -3.96 7.64
CA SER A 350 22.89 -4.90 7.72
C SER A 350 22.43 -6.23 8.29
N VAL A 351 23.05 -7.33 7.83
CA VAL A 351 22.74 -8.69 8.26
C VAL A 351 23.93 -9.28 9.01
N ASN A 352 23.71 -9.70 10.25
CA ASN A 352 24.70 -10.42 11.04
C ASN A 352 24.58 -11.93 10.76
N THR A 353 25.19 -12.36 9.66
CA THR A 353 25.12 -13.75 9.18
C THR A 353 25.63 -14.74 10.20
N ASP A 354 26.72 -14.44 10.89
CA ASP A 354 27.32 -15.34 11.88
C ASP A 354 26.37 -15.60 13.06
N ARG A 355 25.67 -14.56 13.52
CA ARG A 355 24.73 -14.70 14.63
C ARG A 355 23.47 -15.43 14.19
N ALA A 356 22.98 -15.14 13.01
CA ALA A 356 21.81 -15.80 12.41
C ALA A 356 22.08 -17.31 12.18
N GLU A 357 23.24 -17.66 11.62
CA GLU A 357 23.60 -19.04 11.36
C GLU A 357 23.80 -19.86 12.63
N ARG A 358 24.48 -19.31 13.64
CA ARG A 358 24.60 -19.97 14.94
C ARG A 358 23.23 -20.20 15.59
N ALA A 359 22.30 -19.28 15.42
CA ALA A 359 20.94 -19.43 15.95
C ALA A 359 20.10 -20.46 15.19
N ALA A 360 20.44 -20.75 13.93
CA ALA A 360 19.77 -21.74 13.09
C ALA A 360 20.25 -23.19 13.30
N ALA A 361 21.33 -23.37 14.04
CA ALA A 361 21.98 -24.66 14.28
C ALA A 361 21.37 -25.43 15.47
N GLY A 362 21.95 -26.57 15.75
CA GLY A 362 21.66 -27.33 16.97
C GLY A 362 20.38 -28.13 16.91
N LEU A 363 19.55 -28.02 17.94
CA LEU A 363 18.34 -28.85 18.09
C LEU A 363 17.21 -28.50 17.09
N LEU A 364 17.34 -27.43 16.31
CA LEU A 364 16.42 -27.12 15.20
C LEU A 364 16.43 -28.22 14.13
N LEU A 365 17.52 -28.98 14.05
CA LEU A 365 17.71 -30.06 13.07
C LEU A 365 16.95 -31.36 13.46
N ALA A 366 16.19 -31.38 14.55
CA ALA A 366 15.46 -32.57 15.01
C ALA A 366 14.56 -33.18 13.93
N THR A 367 13.90 -32.34 13.12
CA THR A 367 13.07 -32.81 12.01
C THR A 367 13.90 -33.52 10.94
N ASP A 368 15.09 -32.98 10.64
CA ASP A 368 16.01 -33.56 9.65
C ASP A 368 16.57 -34.91 10.12
N VAL A 369 16.81 -35.07 11.44
CA VAL A 369 17.14 -36.36 12.05
C VAL A 369 16.01 -37.36 11.93
N ALA A 370 14.76 -36.93 12.17
CA ALA A 370 13.60 -37.80 12.02
C ALA A 370 13.41 -38.23 10.55
N ASP A 371 13.55 -37.31 9.61
CA ASP A 371 13.44 -37.55 8.18
C ASP A 371 14.57 -38.49 7.68
N TYR A 372 15.77 -38.38 8.25
CA TYR A 372 16.86 -39.30 7.97
C TYR A 372 16.47 -40.76 8.28
N LEU A 373 15.89 -41.01 9.47
CA LEU A 373 15.40 -42.33 9.86
C LEU A 373 14.23 -42.81 9.01
N VAL A 374 13.33 -41.91 8.62
CA VAL A 374 12.24 -42.23 7.69
C VAL A 374 12.80 -42.67 6.35
N GLY A 375 13.83 -42.02 5.85
CA GLY A 375 14.58 -42.42 4.64
C GLY A 375 15.23 -43.81 4.75
N LYS A 376 15.51 -44.30 5.98
CA LYS A 376 15.99 -45.64 6.28
C LYS A 376 14.86 -46.64 6.51
N GLY A 377 13.58 -46.27 6.30
CA GLY A 377 12.41 -47.14 6.41
C GLY A 377 11.73 -47.17 7.78
N VAL A 378 12.13 -46.31 8.73
CA VAL A 378 11.47 -46.22 10.03
C VAL A 378 10.16 -45.42 9.88
N PRO A 379 9.02 -45.91 10.39
CA PRO A 379 7.77 -45.15 10.39
C PRO A 379 7.93 -43.79 11.08
N PHE A 380 7.36 -42.71 10.50
CA PHE A 380 7.55 -41.33 10.97
C PHE A 380 7.26 -41.16 12.49
N ARG A 381 6.17 -41.74 13.02
CA ARG A 381 5.85 -41.63 14.46
C ARG A 381 6.95 -42.21 15.35
N ARG A 382 7.52 -43.35 14.95
CA ARG A 382 8.60 -43.98 15.70
C ARG A 382 9.89 -43.16 15.60
N SER A 383 10.20 -42.63 14.43
CA SER A 383 11.33 -41.69 14.25
C SER A 383 11.17 -40.47 15.15
N HIS A 384 9.98 -39.85 15.17
CA HIS A 384 9.68 -38.71 16.00
C HIS A 384 9.81 -38.99 17.51
N GLU A 385 9.34 -40.14 17.98
CA GLU A 385 9.47 -40.55 19.38
C GLU A 385 10.95 -40.72 19.77
N LEU A 386 11.73 -41.40 18.93
CA LEU A 386 13.15 -41.62 19.14
C LEU A 386 13.89 -40.29 19.19
N VAL A 387 13.69 -39.41 18.19
CA VAL A 387 14.35 -38.10 18.11
C VAL A 387 13.90 -37.19 19.25
N GLY A 388 12.64 -37.26 19.69
CA GLY A 388 12.14 -36.59 20.88
C GLY A 388 12.88 -37.01 22.16
N ALA A 389 13.19 -38.30 22.32
CA ALA A 389 13.98 -38.80 23.44
C ALA A 389 15.46 -38.31 23.33
N MET A 390 16.07 -38.35 22.15
CA MET A 390 17.40 -37.79 21.89
C MET A 390 17.45 -36.30 22.26
N THR A 391 16.50 -35.51 21.73
CA THR A 391 16.41 -34.05 22.00
C THR A 391 16.32 -33.75 23.49
N ARG A 392 15.49 -34.50 24.24
CA ARG A 392 15.34 -34.33 25.69
C ARG A 392 16.67 -34.57 26.43
N ARG A 393 17.41 -35.61 26.03
CA ARG A 393 18.70 -35.93 26.62
C ARG A 393 19.74 -34.85 26.31
N LEU A 394 19.83 -34.44 25.04
CA LEU A 394 20.79 -33.41 24.61
C LEU A 394 20.50 -32.07 25.30
N LEU A 395 19.21 -31.68 25.46
CA LEU A 395 18.82 -30.50 26.25
C LEU A 395 19.30 -30.57 27.70
N ALA A 396 19.15 -31.75 28.34
CA ALA A 396 19.58 -31.93 29.73
C ALA A 396 21.11 -31.88 29.89
N GLU A 397 21.84 -32.28 28.85
CA GLU A 397 23.33 -32.29 28.80
C GLU A 397 23.91 -30.95 28.27
N GLY A 398 23.06 -29.98 27.82
CA GLY A 398 23.52 -28.74 27.19
C GLY A 398 24.22 -28.97 25.85
N ARG A 399 23.89 -30.00 25.13
CA ARG A 399 24.46 -30.43 23.86
C ARG A 399 23.47 -30.34 22.72
N ASP A 400 23.96 -30.54 21.52
CA ASP A 400 23.17 -30.53 20.27
C ASP A 400 23.54 -31.76 19.38
N PHE A 401 22.82 -31.87 18.25
CA PHE A 401 23.04 -32.96 17.29
C PHE A 401 24.44 -32.90 16.65
N GLU A 402 24.97 -31.71 16.41
CA GLU A 402 26.29 -31.54 15.76
C GLU A 402 27.44 -31.96 16.67
N SER A 403 27.20 -32.02 17.99
CA SER A 403 28.19 -32.48 18.99
C SER A 403 28.30 -34.00 19.13
N LEU A 404 27.40 -34.77 18.48
CA LEU A 404 27.34 -36.22 18.64
C LEU A 404 28.35 -36.93 17.75
N PRO A 405 29.30 -37.71 18.32
CA PRO A 405 30.12 -38.62 17.53
C PRO A 405 29.26 -39.78 16.99
N LEU A 406 29.70 -40.40 15.88
CA LEU A 406 28.98 -41.50 15.23
C LEU A 406 28.61 -42.66 16.16
N ALA A 407 29.46 -42.97 17.11
CA ALA A 407 29.21 -44.02 18.09
C ALA A 407 27.99 -43.73 18.98
N GLU A 408 27.78 -42.46 19.36
CA GLU A 408 26.59 -42.05 20.12
C GLU A 408 25.32 -42.05 19.24
N TRP A 409 25.40 -41.60 17.98
CA TRP A 409 24.31 -41.74 17.02
C TRP A 409 23.85 -43.19 16.92
N ARG A 410 24.78 -44.11 16.75
CA ARG A 410 24.49 -45.56 16.69
C ARG A 410 23.95 -46.14 18.00
N GLY A 411 24.29 -45.53 19.11
CA GLY A 411 23.68 -45.88 20.41
C GLY A 411 22.20 -45.61 20.51
N TYR A 412 21.65 -44.70 19.72
CA TYR A 412 20.19 -44.45 19.63
C TYR A 412 19.54 -45.32 18.58
N SER A 413 20.21 -45.57 17.45
CA SER A 413 19.74 -46.50 16.41
C SER A 413 20.90 -46.95 15.53
N GLU A 414 21.01 -48.22 15.26
CA GLU A 414 22.00 -48.79 14.34
C GLU A 414 21.82 -48.31 12.89
N LEU A 415 20.66 -47.73 12.58
CA LEU A 415 20.38 -47.18 11.25
C LEU A 415 21.06 -45.85 10.95
N PHE A 416 21.72 -45.23 11.95
CA PHE A 416 22.55 -44.08 11.71
C PHE A 416 23.92 -44.48 11.12
N ASP A 417 24.07 -44.24 9.83
CA ASP A 417 25.32 -44.43 9.12
C ASP A 417 26.25 -43.24 9.26
N ALA A 418 27.48 -43.36 8.77
CA ALA A 418 28.49 -42.30 8.88
C ALA A 418 28.05 -40.98 8.21
N ASP A 419 27.18 -41.05 7.20
CA ASP A 419 26.66 -39.89 6.46
C ASP A 419 25.67 -38.99 7.28
N VAL A 420 25.23 -39.47 8.47
CA VAL A 420 24.37 -38.66 9.34
C VAL A 420 25.04 -37.35 9.74
N ILE A 421 26.34 -37.34 9.93
CA ILE A 421 27.10 -36.17 10.33
C ILE A 421 27.02 -35.08 9.25
N ASP A 422 27.10 -35.45 7.97
CA ASP A 422 26.98 -34.51 6.85
C ASP A 422 25.53 -34.14 6.54
N ARG A 423 24.57 -35.00 6.86
CA ARG A 423 23.16 -34.82 6.61
C ARG A 423 22.43 -33.96 7.65
N VAL A 424 22.93 -33.96 8.89
CA VAL A 424 22.32 -33.20 10.00
C VAL A 424 23.13 -31.92 10.22
N THR A 425 23.09 -31.06 9.22
CA THR A 425 23.66 -29.69 9.24
C THR A 425 22.66 -28.69 8.77
N THR A 426 22.80 -27.43 9.15
CA THR A 426 21.91 -26.35 8.70
C THR A 426 21.90 -26.21 7.17
N ARG A 427 23.03 -26.44 6.52
CA ARG A 427 23.17 -26.44 5.06
C ARG A 427 22.38 -27.59 4.43
N ALA A 428 22.63 -28.82 4.89
CA ALA A 428 21.94 -29.99 4.37
C ALA A 428 20.41 -29.90 4.60
N SER A 429 19.98 -29.31 5.73
CA SER A 429 18.57 -29.08 6.03
C SER A 429 17.88 -28.23 4.96
N VAL A 430 18.43 -27.08 4.56
CA VAL A 430 17.83 -26.24 3.51
C VAL A 430 17.94 -26.87 2.13
N GLU A 431 19.05 -27.55 1.80
CA GLU A 431 19.27 -28.26 0.53
C GLU A 431 18.38 -29.50 0.37
N ALA A 432 17.87 -30.08 1.46
CA ALA A 432 16.99 -31.23 1.43
C ALA A 432 15.54 -30.90 1.03
N ARG A 433 15.13 -29.65 1.07
CA ARG A 433 13.75 -29.24 0.74
C ARG A 433 13.48 -29.44 -0.76
N ARG A 434 12.29 -29.97 -1.12
CA ARG A 434 12.00 -30.39 -2.51
C ARG A 434 10.86 -29.63 -3.17
N THR A 435 10.04 -28.90 -2.38
CA THR A 435 8.88 -28.18 -2.93
C THR A 435 9.30 -26.85 -3.55
N PRO A 436 8.64 -26.38 -4.64
CA PRO A 436 9.01 -25.14 -5.33
C PRO A 436 8.95 -23.88 -4.45
N GLN A 437 8.06 -23.86 -3.45
CA GLN A 437 7.90 -22.73 -2.51
C GLN A 437 8.81 -22.83 -1.28
N SER A 438 9.78 -23.74 -1.27
CA SER A 438 10.63 -24.02 -0.11
C SER A 438 11.82 -23.07 -0.02
N THR A 439 12.52 -23.18 1.11
CA THR A 439 13.79 -22.47 1.34
C THR A 439 15.00 -23.08 0.58
N HIS A 440 14.81 -24.10 -0.28
CA HIS A 440 15.90 -24.66 -1.08
C HIS A 440 16.58 -23.57 -1.91
N PRO A 441 17.93 -23.51 -1.96
CA PRO A 441 18.65 -22.45 -2.70
C PRO A 441 18.15 -22.25 -4.13
N GLY A 442 17.94 -23.34 -4.88
CA GLY A 442 17.42 -23.28 -6.25
C GLY A 442 15.99 -22.71 -6.34
N ALA A 443 15.13 -22.99 -5.36
CA ALA A 443 13.77 -22.45 -5.31
C ALA A 443 13.80 -20.94 -4.99
N VAL A 444 14.67 -20.51 -4.09
CA VAL A 444 14.85 -19.08 -3.77
C VAL A 444 15.41 -18.30 -4.95
N GLN A 445 16.37 -18.85 -5.68
CA GLN A 445 16.90 -18.23 -6.90
C GLN A 445 15.83 -18.13 -8.00
N ALA A 446 14.99 -19.15 -8.16
CA ALA A 446 13.85 -19.08 -9.09
C ALA A 446 12.85 -18.00 -8.71
N ALA A 447 12.52 -17.86 -7.41
CA ALA A 447 11.65 -16.83 -6.90
C ALA A 447 12.22 -15.41 -7.07
N LEU A 448 13.53 -15.23 -6.84
CA LEU A 448 14.23 -13.96 -7.12
C LEU A 448 14.18 -13.60 -8.60
N LYS A 449 14.40 -14.58 -9.49
CA LYS A 449 14.32 -14.37 -10.93
C LYS A 449 12.90 -13.98 -11.34
N GLU A 450 11.88 -14.71 -10.92
CA GLU A 450 10.47 -14.42 -11.21
C GLU A 450 10.10 -12.99 -10.75
N LEU A 451 10.53 -12.61 -9.54
CA LEU A 451 10.28 -11.27 -9.00
C LEU A 451 10.96 -10.18 -9.84
N GLY A 452 12.19 -10.43 -10.30
CA GLY A 452 12.92 -9.52 -11.20
C GLY A 452 12.26 -9.41 -12.57
N ASP A 453 11.73 -10.50 -13.13
CA ASP A 453 10.98 -10.51 -14.37
C ASP A 453 9.70 -9.66 -14.23
N TRP A 454 8.92 -9.90 -13.18
CA TRP A 454 7.71 -9.14 -12.87
C TRP A 454 8.00 -7.63 -12.70
N LEU A 455 9.06 -7.24 -12.02
CA LEU A 455 9.42 -5.81 -11.86
C LEU A 455 9.70 -5.14 -13.22
N ARG A 456 10.34 -5.85 -14.17
CA ARG A 456 10.61 -5.34 -15.52
C ARG A 456 9.35 -5.25 -16.38
N GLU A 457 8.45 -6.21 -16.29
CA GLU A 457 7.17 -6.21 -17.01
C GLU A 457 6.29 -5.03 -16.56
N GLU A 458 6.21 -4.78 -15.27
CA GLU A 458 5.45 -3.65 -14.72
C GLU A 458 6.07 -2.28 -15.09
N GLU A 459 7.38 -2.19 -15.28
CA GLU A 459 8.02 -0.98 -15.79
C GLU A 459 7.70 -0.75 -17.26
N SER A 460 7.70 -1.80 -18.07
CA SER A 460 7.42 -1.71 -19.52
C SER A 460 5.93 -1.52 -19.84
N GLY A 461 5.02 -2.05 -19.06
CA GLY A 461 3.57 -1.92 -19.24
C GLY A 461 3.02 -0.52 -18.95
N HIS A 462 3.80 0.36 -18.36
CA HIS A 462 3.43 1.77 -18.11
C HIS A 462 3.78 2.72 -19.27
N ILE A 463 4.25 2.22 -20.41
CA ILE A 463 4.46 2.99 -21.66
C ILE A 463 3.24 2.76 -22.62
N GLY A 464 2.05 2.75 -22.05
CA GLY A 464 0.80 2.76 -22.81
C GLY A 464 0.01 4.04 -22.50
N PRO A 465 -0.73 4.57 -23.48
CA PRO A 465 -1.12 5.97 -23.60
C PRO A 465 -1.92 6.53 -22.43
#